data_b4393192b33c43381e76dc7f80b4e999
#
_entry.id   b4393192b33c43381e76dc7f80b4e999
#
_cell.length_a   1.000
_cell.length_b   1.000
_cell.length_c   1.000
_cell.angle_alpha   90.00
_cell.angle_beta   90.00
_cell.angle_gamma   90.00
#
_symmetry.space_group_name_H-M   'P 1'
#
loop_
_entity.id
_entity.type
_entity.pdbx_description
1 polymer ?
#
loop_
_entity_poly.entity_id
_entity_poly.type
_entity_poly.pdbx_seq_one_letter_code
_entity_poly.pdbx_strand_id
1 'polypeptide(L)'
;MGLLDCKYPWEYKMYKYERYLHKSQHLSKEEFIQLAQLYYSNVKHSTLIEKFDIDVSSGNLYKCFPPQKSDTECPYCKVNLVYLPISKAQSRSDHRESVCLSCDHEFENNKCSCNGCTERKNEETHKKKIDEQHKSESILDFMKKTRQSPIHPKDLTLRDRLYLAALLKTHLSGDLKIIKPVFEYRQALAPTREYTIDMLKHLSHRGAIQLSERAHMQYSLEDNKLRYDPLHSYYDLNVISNESSKTAMIKSLLHPIPLEVYEVEDGYKLWLEIALHESMQYLKLLLEQCGLIRLALEIINEKTSIEISTYLEHFSTSQLFKILWSIANNAAAQKQKYNKSISADTLVNNIAKYCNRAIENNWEIGNYSRTYRNKQTIISSILFDQILKIGGNGFIQKASRDYLEKNIENVGAACQKK
;
A
#
# COMPACT_ATOMS: atom_id res chain seq x y z
N MET A 1 31.88 29.99 -39.52
CA MET A 1 30.56 29.89 -38.92
C MET A 1 29.53 30.13 -40.01
N GLY A 2 28.92 29.06 -40.46
CA GLY A 2 28.21 28.95 -41.74
C GLY A 2 26.89 29.70 -41.88
N LEU A 3 26.98 30.99 -42.10
CA LEU A 3 25.85 31.80 -42.60
C LEU A 3 25.79 31.83 -44.14
N LEU A 4 26.68 31.12 -44.85
CA LEU A 4 26.90 31.28 -46.29
C LEU A 4 26.03 30.35 -47.18
N ASP A 5 25.31 29.37 -46.63
CA ASP A 5 24.44 28.44 -47.38
C ASP A 5 22.95 28.56 -47.04
N CYS A 6 22.54 29.61 -46.36
CA CYS A 6 21.14 29.78 -45.99
C CYS A 6 20.35 30.43 -47.11
N LYS A 7 19.20 29.85 -47.49
CA LYS A 7 18.11 30.49 -48.17
C LYS A 7 17.72 31.79 -47.45
N TYR A 8 17.12 32.73 -48.15
CA TYR A 8 16.61 33.92 -47.49
C TYR A 8 15.63 33.56 -46.36
N PRO A 9 15.59 34.29 -45.23
CA PRO A 9 14.72 33.98 -44.11
C PRO A 9 13.26 33.72 -44.47
N TRP A 10 12.74 34.48 -45.44
CA TRP A 10 11.37 34.38 -45.94
C TRP A 10 11.09 33.17 -46.85
N GLU A 11 12.09 32.42 -47.25
CA GLU A 11 11.93 31.16 -48.01
C GLU A 11 11.64 29.98 -47.11
N TYR A 12 11.73 30.14 -45.79
CA TYR A 12 11.40 29.11 -44.81
C TYR A 12 9.94 29.26 -44.39
N LYS A 13 9.13 28.25 -44.67
CA LYS A 13 7.81 28.11 -44.07
C LYS A 13 8.02 27.64 -42.61
N MET A 14 8.10 28.60 -41.72
CA MET A 14 8.22 28.34 -40.28
C MET A 14 6.96 28.80 -39.57
N TYR A 15 6.08 27.88 -39.22
CA TYR A 15 4.83 28.15 -38.54
C TYR A 15 4.99 29.05 -37.29
N LYS A 16 6.05 28.84 -36.49
CA LYS A 16 6.29 29.59 -35.25
C LYS A 16 6.77 31.05 -35.45
N TYR A 17 7.54 31.32 -36.51
CA TYR A 17 8.18 32.62 -36.72
C TYR A 17 7.90 33.26 -38.11
N GLU A 18 7.04 32.67 -38.92
CA GLU A 18 6.75 33.11 -40.28
C GLU A 18 6.47 34.60 -40.39
N ARG A 19 5.61 35.13 -39.51
CA ARG A 19 5.27 36.57 -39.46
C ARG A 19 6.48 37.50 -39.20
N TYR A 20 7.53 36.99 -38.56
CA TYR A 20 8.74 37.78 -38.27
C TYR A 20 9.76 37.70 -39.40
N LEU A 21 9.86 36.56 -40.08
CA LEU A 21 10.76 36.36 -41.20
C LEU A 21 10.44 37.35 -42.35
N HIS A 22 9.17 37.62 -42.59
CA HIS A 22 8.73 38.57 -43.61
C HIS A 22 9.05 40.02 -43.27
N LYS A 23 9.31 40.38 -42.02
CA LYS A 23 9.63 41.76 -41.62
C LYS A 23 11.03 42.24 -42.04
N SER A 24 11.89 41.34 -42.49
CA SER A 24 13.24 41.64 -42.96
C SER A 24 13.42 41.42 -44.49
N GLN A 25 12.31 41.24 -45.26
CA GLN A 25 12.34 40.93 -46.69
C GLN A 25 12.94 42.04 -47.57
N HIS A 26 12.91 43.27 -47.10
CA HIS A 26 13.43 44.48 -47.84
C HIS A 26 14.96 44.59 -47.76
N LEU A 27 15.62 43.79 -46.86
CA LEU A 27 17.08 43.87 -46.73
C LEU A 27 17.79 43.03 -47.78
N SER A 28 18.89 43.59 -48.30
CA SER A 28 19.84 42.85 -49.12
C SER A 28 20.55 41.77 -48.31
N LYS A 29 21.17 40.81 -48.96
CA LYS A 29 21.91 39.73 -48.29
C LYS A 29 23.03 40.28 -47.40
N GLU A 30 23.73 41.29 -47.86
CA GLU A 30 24.82 41.97 -47.17
C GLU A 30 24.31 42.70 -45.92
N GLU A 31 23.21 43.44 -46.04
CA GLU A 31 22.57 44.15 -44.94
C GLU A 31 22.05 43.15 -43.88
N PHE A 32 21.50 42.00 -44.32
CA PHE A 32 21.01 40.97 -43.42
C PHE A 32 22.14 40.29 -42.63
N ILE A 33 23.28 40.00 -43.27
CA ILE A 33 24.49 39.49 -42.61
C ILE A 33 25.01 40.52 -41.62
N GLN A 34 25.08 41.79 -42.00
CA GLN A 34 25.49 42.88 -41.11
C GLN A 34 24.56 43.03 -39.92
N LEU A 35 23.25 42.95 -40.11
CA LEU A 35 22.26 42.96 -39.02
C LEU A 35 22.50 41.78 -38.03
N ALA A 36 22.69 40.58 -38.54
CA ALA A 36 22.93 39.40 -37.70
C ALA A 36 24.24 39.52 -36.90
N GLN A 37 25.32 39.99 -37.53
CA GLN A 37 26.60 40.22 -36.84
C GLN A 37 26.48 41.28 -35.75
N LEU A 38 25.80 42.41 -36.03
CA LEU A 38 25.60 43.47 -35.07
C LEU A 38 24.66 43.08 -33.95
N TYR A 39 23.69 42.20 -34.20
CA TYR A 39 22.80 41.67 -33.17
C TYR A 39 23.54 40.88 -32.10
N TYR A 40 24.46 40.02 -32.50
CA TYR A 40 25.25 39.21 -31.55
C TYR A 40 26.47 39.95 -30.98
N SER A 41 26.83 41.12 -31.58
CA SER A 41 27.79 42.04 -30.99
C SER A 41 27.11 43.05 -30.08
N ASN A 42 27.49 43.52 -29.02
CA ASN A 42 26.83 44.33 -28.00
C ASN A 42 26.08 45.63 -28.44
N VAL A 43 25.57 45.71 -29.66
CA VAL A 43 24.78 46.86 -30.16
C VAL A 43 23.36 46.80 -29.58
N LYS A 44 22.78 47.97 -29.26
CA LYS A 44 21.40 48.05 -28.76
C LYS A 44 20.41 47.64 -29.84
N HIS A 45 19.44 46.81 -29.50
CA HIS A 45 18.44 46.27 -30.45
C HIS A 45 17.56 47.38 -31.06
N SER A 46 17.24 48.45 -30.30
CA SER A 46 16.49 49.60 -30.81
C SER A 46 17.24 50.31 -31.95
N THR A 47 18.54 50.50 -31.82
CA THR A 47 19.38 51.11 -32.87
C THR A 47 19.46 50.26 -34.13
N LEU A 48 19.43 48.89 -33.97
CA LEU A 48 19.41 47.99 -35.12
C LEU A 48 18.06 48.02 -35.83
N ILE A 49 16.97 48.10 -35.11
CA ILE A 49 15.62 48.19 -35.62
C ILE A 49 15.45 49.47 -36.45
N GLU A 50 15.89 50.60 -35.92
CA GLU A 50 15.87 51.90 -36.61
C GLU A 50 16.78 51.90 -37.85
N LYS A 51 18.03 51.41 -37.70
CA LYS A 51 19.02 51.44 -38.80
C LYS A 51 18.60 50.57 -39.96
N PHE A 52 17.95 49.46 -39.77
CA PHE A 52 17.57 48.48 -40.78
C PHE A 52 16.08 48.54 -41.12
N ASP A 53 15.34 49.51 -40.60
CA ASP A 53 13.89 49.70 -40.79
C ASP A 53 13.04 48.44 -40.62
N ILE A 54 13.23 47.75 -39.48
CA ILE A 54 12.54 46.49 -39.19
C ILE A 54 11.40 46.72 -38.20
N ASP A 55 10.17 46.51 -38.61
CA ASP A 55 8.97 46.69 -37.79
C ASP A 55 8.77 45.52 -36.82
N VAL A 56 9.61 45.44 -35.76
CA VAL A 56 9.51 44.45 -34.68
C VAL A 56 9.90 45.06 -33.33
N SER A 57 9.40 44.51 -32.26
CA SER A 57 9.88 44.91 -30.94
C SER A 57 11.30 44.39 -30.68
N SER A 58 12.08 45.12 -29.87
CA SER A 58 13.47 44.79 -29.54
C SER A 58 13.67 43.34 -29.03
N GLY A 59 12.70 42.82 -28.32
CA GLY A 59 12.72 41.44 -27.81
C GLY A 59 12.45 40.36 -28.85
N ASN A 60 11.95 40.74 -30.04
CA ASN A 60 11.59 39.79 -31.10
C ASN A 60 12.53 39.85 -32.31
N LEU A 61 13.53 40.75 -32.34
CA LEU A 61 14.43 40.93 -33.47
C LEU A 61 15.14 39.65 -33.90
N TYR A 62 15.51 38.77 -32.94
CA TYR A 62 16.14 37.49 -33.23
C TYR A 62 15.26 36.53 -34.05
N LYS A 63 13.94 36.69 -34.00
CA LYS A 63 12.98 35.87 -34.75
C LYS A 63 12.96 36.18 -36.25
N CYS A 64 13.60 37.30 -36.66
CA CYS A 64 13.79 37.67 -38.07
C CYS A 64 14.97 36.90 -38.70
N PHE A 65 15.78 36.17 -37.92
CA PHE A 65 16.92 35.44 -38.47
C PHE A 65 16.50 34.04 -38.97
N PRO A 66 17.19 33.50 -40.01
CA PRO A 66 16.91 32.19 -40.53
C PRO A 66 17.31 31.12 -39.53
N PRO A 67 16.61 29.97 -39.54
CA PRO A 67 17.02 28.82 -38.78
C PRO A 67 18.35 28.26 -39.29
N GLN A 68 19.13 27.65 -38.40
CA GLN A 68 20.39 27.02 -38.74
C GLN A 68 20.20 25.53 -38.97
N LYS A 69 20.78 24.93 -40.01
CA LYS A 69 20.71 23.51 -40.28
C LYS A 69 21.39 22.72 -39.14
N SER A 70 20.74 21.69 -38.68
CA SER A 70 21.28 20.68 -37.74
C SER A 70 21.82 19.47 -38.53
N ASP A 71 22.79 18.78 -37.96
CA ASP A 71 23.27 17.49 -38.48
C ASP A 71 22.33 16.33 -38.10
N THR A 72 21.35 16.60 -37.25
CA THR A 72 20.37 15.60 -36.80
C THR A 72 19.19 15.51 -37.76
N GLU A 73 18.83 14.32 -38.17
CA GLU A 73 17.66 14.07 -39.02
C GLU A 73 16.38 13.89 -38.18
N CYS A 74 15.27 14.35 -38.74
CA CYS A 74 13.96 14.09 -38.16
C CYS A 74 13.66 12.59 -38.20
N PRO A 75 13.27 11.98 -37.08
CA PRO A 75 12.99 10.52 -37.01
C PRO A 75 11.82 10.12 -37.93
N TYR A 76 10.91 11.04 -38.24
CA TYR A 76 9.73 10.79 -39.07
C TYR A 76 9.90 11.10 -40.54
N CYS A 77 10.41 12.28 -40.87
CA CYS A 77 10.51 12.77 -42.25
C CYS A 77 11.86 12.52 -42.90
N LYS A 78 12.89 12.13 -42.14
CA LYS A 78 14.27 11.91 -42.61
C LYS A 78 14.92 13.17 -43.24
N VAL A 79 14.37 14.35 -42.95
CA VAL A 79 14.98 15.64 -43.32
C VAL A 79 15.75 16.22 -42.14
N ASN A 80 16.81 16.96 -42.41
CA ASN A 80 17.57 17.57 -41.33
C ASN A 80 16.70 18.52 -40.50
N LEU A 81 16.82 18.44 -39.21
CA LEU A 81 16.24 19.40 -38.29
C LEU A 81 16.91 20.75 -38.44
N VAL A 82 16.27 21.79 -37.95
CA VAL A 82 16.84 23.13 -37.91
C VAL A 82 16.79 23.67 -36.47
N TYR A 83 17.86 24.37 -36.08
CA TYR A 83 17.87 25.10 -34.83
C TYR A 83 17.13 26.42 -35.02
N LEU A 84 16.17 26.68 -34.16
CA LEU A 84 15.49 27.99 -34.18
C LEU A 84 16.43 29.10 -33.72
N PRO A 85 16.29 30.32 -34.28
CA PRO A 85 17.05 31.47 -33.83
C PRO A 85 16.71 31.77 -32.36
N ILE A 86 17.72 32.07 -31.58
CA ILE A 86 17.61 32.32 -30.13
C ILE A 86 17.97 33.79 -29.82
N SER A 87 17.38 34.29 -28.74
CA SER A 87 17.73 35.62 -28.24
C SER A 87 19.17 35.65 -27.71
N LYS A 88 19.77 36.82 -27.65
CA LYS A 88 21.11 37.02 -27.10
C LYS A 88 21.25 36.55 -25.65
N ALA A 89 20.21 36.67 -24.87
CA ALA A 89 20.18 36.15 -23.49
C ALA A 89 20.24 34.61 -23.47
N GLN A 90 19.56 33.93 -24.38
CA GLN A 90 19.53 32.46 -24.52
C GLN A 90 20.77 31.91 -25.23
N SER A 91 21.55 32.74 -25.97
CA SER A 91 22.76 32.29 -26.68
C SER A 91 23.87 31.76 -25.73
N ARG A 92 23.75 31.96 -24.44
CA ARG A 92 24.65 31.47 -23.40
C ARG A 92 24.25 30.07 -22.89
N SER A 93 23.13 29.55 -23.34
CA SER A 93 22.64 28.18 -22.98
C SER A 93 23.03 27.23 -24.10
N ASP A 94 23.59 26.06 -23.75
CA ASP A 94 23.93 25.01 -24.72
C ASP A 94 22.68 24.32 -25.31
N HIS A 95 21.51 24.61 -24.78
CA HIS A 95 20.24 23.98 -25.19
C HIS A 95 19.58 24.83 -26.31
N ARG A 96 19.64 24.34 -27.55
CA ARG A 96 18.93 24.93 -28.69
C ARG A 96 17.76 24.06 -29.11
N GLU A 97 16.55 24.64 -29.14
CA GLU A 97 15.39 23.93 -29.66
C GLU A 97 15.61 23.64 -31.15
N SER A 98 15.49 22.41 -31.57
CA SER A 98 15.53 21.99 -32.96
C SER A 98 14.18 21.45 -33.41
N VAL A 99 13.78 21.85 -34.63
CA VAL A 99 12.47 21.51 -35.18
C VAL A 99 12.59 21.00 -36.61
N CYS A 100 11.64 20.19 -37.03
CA CYS A 100 11.48 19.74 -38.39
C CYS A 100 10.57 20.71 -39.15
N LEU A 101 11.06 21.33 -40.20
CA LEU A 101 10.23 22.24 -41.02
C LEU A 101 9.21 21.50 -41.92
N SER A 102 9.29 20.17 -42.03
CA SER A 102 8.38 19.36 -42.85
C SER A 102 7.17 18.87 -42.05
N CYS A 103 7.33 18.53 -40.77
CA CYS A 103 6.26 17.95 -39.96
C CYS A 103 6.09 18.59 -38.58
N ASP A 104 6.73 19.69 -38.32
CA ASP A 104 6.70 20.45 -37.06
C ASP A 104 7.13 19.61 -35.83
N HIS A 105 7.94 18.57 -36.07
CA HIS A 105 8.48 17.76 -34.96
C HIS A 105 9.50 18.60 -34.18
N GLU A 106 9.25 18.78 -32.89
CA GLU A 106 10.18 19.38 -31.93
C GLU A 106 11.04 18.30 -31.30
N PHE A 107 12.35 18.33 -31.57
CA PHE A 107 13.30 17.35 -31.04
C PHE A 107 13.49 17.56 -29.54
N GLU A 108 13.59 16.45 -28.78
CA GLU A 108 13.70 16.43 -27.32
C GLU A 108 12.51 17.05 -26.56
N ASN A 109 11.45 17.45 -27.24
CA ASN A 109 10.24 17.93 -26.60
C ASN A 109 9.23 16.78 -26.39
N ASN A 110 9.13 16.28 -25.15
CA ASN A 110 8.16 15.24 -24.77
C ASN A 110 6.69 15.65 -24.98
N LYS A 111 6.43 16.96 -25.16
CA LYS A 111 5.10 17.51 -25.42
C LYS A 111 4.84 17.76 -26.91
N CYS A 112 5.76 17.37 -27.77
CA CYS A 112 5.56 17.53 -29.22
C CYS A 112 4.26 16.83 -29.65
N SER A 113 3.46 17.54 -30.44
CA SER A 113 2.14 17.14 -30.93
C SER A 113 2.11 16.92 -32.46
N CYS A 114 3.26 16.81 -33.13
CA CYS A 114 3.28 16.45 -34.54
C CYS A 114 2.67 15.07 -34.78
N ASN A 115 2.21 14.79 -36.01
CA ASN A 115 1.55 13.53 -36.35
C ASN A 115 2.37 12.31 -35.96
N GLY A 116 3.68 12.29 -36.27
CA GLY A 116 4.55 11.15 -35.92
C GLY A 116 4.69 10.91 -34.43
N CYS A 117 4.77 11.98 -33.60
CA CYS A 117 4.78 11.84 -32.14
C CYS A 117 3.44 11.35 -31.60
N THR A 118 2.34 11.81 -32.18
CA THR A 118 0.99 11.40 -31.78
C THR A 118 0.74 9.94 -32.13
N GLU A 119 1.10 9.51 -33.33
CA GLU A 119 1.00 8.09 -33.76
C GLU A 119 1.83 7.19 -32.85
N ARG A 120 3.10 7.53 -32.61
CA ARG A 120 3.95 6.74 -31.69
C ARG A 120 3.35 6.62 -30.29
N LYS A 121 2.83 7.73 -29.71
CA LYS A 121 2.17 7.69 -28.39
C LYS A 121 0.93 6.80 -28.40
N ASN A 122 0.16 6.84 -29.51
CA ASN A 122 -1.02 6.00 -29.66
C ASN A 122 -0.64 4.52 -29.78
N GLU A 123 0.39 4.19 -30.55
CA GLU A 123 0.92 2.82 -30.68
C GLU A 123 1.46 2.29 -29.33
N GLU A 124 2.26 3.09 -28.61
CA GLU A 124 2.76 2.73 -27.29
C GLU A 124 1.61 2.53 -26.30
N THR A 125 0.57 3.35 -26.36
CA THR A 125 -0.62 3.22 -25.50
C THR A 125 -1.42 1.97 -25.87
N HIS A 126 -1.56 1.70 -27.17
CA HIS A 126 -2.25 0.49 -27.65
C HIS A 126 -1.50 -0.79 -27.24
N LYS A 127 -0.19 -0.80 -27.42
CA LYS A 127 0.66 -1.92 -26.98
C LYS A 127 0.55 -2.17 -25.48
N LYS A 128 0.61 -1.11 -24.66
CA LYS A 128 0.42 -1.23 -23.21
C LYS A 128 -0.93 -1.83 -22.84
N LYS A 129 -2.01 -1.43 -23.51
CA LYS A 129 -3.36 -1.98 -23.28
C LYS A 129 -3.42 -3.48 -23.63
N ILE A 130 -2.80 -3.89 -24.74
CA ILE A 130 -2.74 -5.30 -25.12
C ILE A 130 -1.94 -6.11 -24.09
N ASP A 131 -0.78 -5.62 -23.67
CA ASP A 131 0.05 -6.26 -22.65
C ASP A 131 -0.68 -6.37 -21.29
N GLU A 132 -1.44 -5.36 -20.91
CA GLU A 132 -2.29 -5.36 -19.70
C GLU A 132 -3.43 -6.37 -19.82
N GLN A 133 -4.07 -6.50 -21.00
CA GLN A 133 -5.10 -7.49 -21.25
C GLN A 133 -4.55 -8.91 -21.17
N HIS A 134 -3.43 -9.21 -21.82
CA HIS A 134 -2.79 -10.53 -21.74
C HIS A 134 -2.37 -10.90 -20.33
N LYS A 135 -1.84 -9.95 -19.54
CA LYS A 135 -1.54 -10.17 -18.12
C LYS A 135 -2.80 -10.51 -17.34
N SER A 136 -3.86 -9.73 -17.56
CA SER A 136 -5.16 -9.93 -16.92
C SER A 136 -5.75 -11.32 -17.23
N GLU A 137 -5.76 -11.73 -18.48
CA GLU A 137 -6.24 -13.04 -18.91
C GLU A 137 -5.42 -14.18 -18.29
N SER A 138 -4.09 -14.05 -18.30
CA SER A 138 -3.19 -15.03 -17.69
C SER A 138 -3.43 -15.20 -16.18
N ILE A 139 -3.68 -14.11 -15.46
CA ILE A 139 -4.02 -14.12 -14.02
C ILE A 139 -5.36 -14.84 -13.82
N LEU A 140 -6.39 -14.48 -14.58
CA LEU A 140 -7.71 -15.10 -14.46
C LEU A 140 -7.68 -16.59 -14.75
N ASP A 141 -6.95 -17.01 -15.80
CA ASP A 141 -6.78 -18.42 -16.14
C ASP A 141 -6.05 -19.20 -15.05
N PHE A 142 -5.02 -18.59 -14.45
CA PHE A 142 -4.32 -19.18 -13.31
C PHE A 142 -5.26 -19.34 -12.12
N MET A 143 -6.02 -18.29 -11.78
CA MET A 143 -6.99 -18.32 -10.67
C MET A 143 -8.05 -19.40 -10.86
N LYS A 144 -8.59 -19.56 -12.08
CA LYS A 144 -9.56 -20.61 -12.40
C LYS A 144 -8.97 -22.01 -12.27
N LYS A 145 -7.72 -22.22 -12.74
CA LYS A 145 -7.02 -23.51 -12.63
C LYS A 145 -6.68 -23.91 -11.21
N THR A 146 -6.40 -22.93 -10.35
CA THR A 146 -6.00 -23.14 -8.95
C THR A 146 -7.17 -23.03 -7.97
N ARG A 147 -8.39 -22.84 -8.47
CA ARG A 147 -9.60 -22.73 -7.66
C ARG A 147 -9.83 -23.99 -6.83
N GLN A 148 -9.97 -23.83 -5.54
CA GLN A 148 -10.26 -24.94 -4.63
C GLN A 148 -11.75 -25.28 -4.63
N SER A 149 -12.06 -26.56 -4.38
CA SER A 149 -13.44 -26.98 -4.15
C SER A 149 -14.02 -26.33 -2.90
N PRO A 150 -15.27 -25.89 -2.94
CA PRO A 150 -15.91 -25.30 -1.77
C PRO A 150 -15.98 -26.27 -0.59
N ILE A 151 -15.80 -25.74 0.63
CA ILE A 151 -15.90 -26.52 1.88
C ILE A 151 -17.33 -26.57 2.39
N HIS A 152 -17.73 -27.70 2.97
CA HIS A 152 -19.01 -27.79 3.65
C HIS A 152 -18.98 -27.16 5.05
N PRO A 153 -20.05 -26.48 5.51
CA PRO A 153 -20.10 -25.88 6.86
C PRO A 153 -19.79 -26.87 7.98
N LYS A 154 -20.19 -28.14 7.84
CA LYS A 154 -19.90 -29.21 8.80
C LYS A 154 -18.43 -29.63 8.89
N ASP A 155 -17.64 -29.34 7.86
CA ASP A 155 -16.22 -29.66 7.79
C ASP A 155 -15.32 -28.50 8.31
N LEU A 156 -15.96 -27.39 8.73
CA LEU A 156 -15.29 -26.25 9.35
C LEU A 156 -14.87 -26.61 10.79
N THR A 157 -13.58 -26.49 11.06
CA THR A 157 -13.04 -26.62 12.43
C THR A 157 -13.49 -25.45 13.31
N LEU A 158 -13.29 -25.53 14.61
CA LEU A 158 -13.53 -24.42 15.54
C LEU A 158 -12.80 -23.15 15.11
N ARG A 159 -11.55 -23.28 14.69
CA ARG A 159 -10.71 -22.17 14.17
C ARG A 159 -11.31 -21.56 12.90
N ASP A 160 -11.74 -22.39 11.94
CA ASP A 160 -12.38 -21.90 10.70
C ASP A 160 -13.65 -21.11 11.00
N ARG A 161 -14.51 -21.64 11.90
CA ARG A 161 -15.75 -20.97 12.33
C ARG A 161 -15.48 -19.61 12.98
N LEU A 162 -14.49 -19.56 13.89
CA LEU A 162 -14.07 -18.31 14.55
C LEU A 162 -13.59 -17.27 13.53
N TYR A 163 -12.69 -17.68 12.66
CA TYR A 163 -12.05 -16.78 11.69
C TYR A 163 -13.04 -16.28 10.64
N LEU A 164 -13.89 -17.16 10.11
CA LEU A 164 -14.96 -16.76 9.19
C LEU A 164 -15.95 -15.81 9.83
N ALA A 165 -16.42 -16.12 11.05
CA ALA A 165 -17.37 -15.26 11.76
C ALA A 165 -16.79 -13.85 11.96
N ALA A 166 -15.52 -13.76 12.38
CA ALA A 166 -14.85 -12.47 12.58
C ALA A 166 -14.71 -11.67 11.26
N LEU A 167 -14.27 -12.34 10.21
CA LEU A 167 -14.06 -11.73 8.89
C LEU A 167 -15.38 -11.29 8.27
N LEU A 168 -16.39 -12.14 8.26
CA LEU A 168 -17.70 -11.83 7.66
C LEU A 168 -18.43 -10.73 8.43
N LYS A 169 -18.34 -10.69 9.75
CA LYS A 169 -18.99 -9.67 10.59
C LYS A 169 -18.57 -8.25 10.22
N THR A 170 -17.35 -8.08 9.75
CA THR A 170 -16.77 -6.74 9.55
C THR A 170 -16.51 -6.40 8.08
N HIS A 171 -16.16 -7.39 7.26
CA HIS A 171 -15.66 -7.14 5.90
C HIS A 171 -16.55 -7.68 4.79
N LEU A 172 -17.66 -8.34 5.12
CA LEU A 172 -18.60 -8.79 4.11
C LEU A 172 -19.30 -7.57 3.48
N SER A 173 -19.36 -7.54 2.15
CA SER A 173 -20.08 -6.50 1.41
C SER A 173 -21.60 -6.58 1.67
N GLY A 174 -22.30 -5.44 1.55
CA GLY A 174 -23.74 -5.39 1.78
C GLY A 174 -24.56 -6.29 0.84
N ASP A 175 -24.03 -6.61 -0.36
CA ASP A 175 -24.61 -7.54 -1.31
C ASP A 175 -24.26 -9.01 -1.05
N LEU A 176 -23.55 -9.30 0.03
CA LEU A 176 -23.12 -10.64 0.49
C LEU A 176 -22.28 -11.42 -0.54
N LYS A 177 -21.58 -10.71 -1.43
CA LYS A 177 -20.83 -11.35 -2.52
C LYS A 177 -19.33 -11.37 -2.30
N ILE A 178 -18.77 -10.32 -1.71
CA ILE A 178 -17.34 -10.08 -1.62
C ILE A 178 -16.96 -9.76 -0.18
N ILE A 179 -15.83 -10.29 0.25
CA ILE A 179 -15.14 -9.90 1.48
C ILE A 179 -14.15 -8.79 1.10
N LYS A 180 -14.31 -7.61 1.68
CA LYS A 180 -13.51 -6.42 1.41
C LYS A 180 -12.13 -6.51 2.06
N PRO A 181 -11.15 -5.73 1.58
CA PRO A 181 -9.83 -5.62 2.20
C PRO A 181 -9.89 -5.25 3.69
N VAL A 182 -9.05 -5.93 4.48
CA VAL A 182 -9.10 -5.81 5.94
C VAL A 182 -8.54 -4.48 6.45
N PHE A 183 -7.65 -3.85 5.70
CA PHE A 183 -7.04 -2.58 6.11
C PHE A 183 -8.03 -1.39 6.13
N GLU A 184 -9.18 -1.50 5.47
CA GLU A 184 -10.17 -0.41 5.34
C GLU A 184 -11.09 -0.24 6.57
N TYR A 185 -10.95 -1.08 7.60
CA TYR A 185 -11.89 -1.09 8.72
C TYR A 185 -11.35 -0.40 9.97
N ARG A 186 -12.25 0.35 10.67
CA ARG A 186 -11.89 1.13 11.86
C ARG A 186 -11.66 0.29 13.12
N GLN A 187 -12.26 -0.88 13.22
CA GLN A 187 -12.14 -1.78 14.38
C GLN A 187 -11.18 -2.91 14.03
N ALA A 188 -10.19 -3.16 14.88
CA ALA A 188 -9.23 -4.22 14.65
C ALA A 188 -9.92 -5.59 14.60
N LEU A 189 -9.71 -6.32 13.50
CA LEU A 189 -10.21 -7.68 13.31
C LEU A 189 -9.55 -8.64 14.29
N ALA A 190 -8.23 -8.57 14.37
CA ALA A 190 -7.40 -9.34 15.28
C ALA A 190 -6.39 -8.43 16.01
N PRO A 191 -5.75 -8.88 17.10
CA PRO A 191 -4.88 -8.04 17.93
C PRO A 191 -3.66 -7.50 17.18
N THR A 192 -3.03 -8.30 16.31
CA THR A 192 -1.86 -7.92 15.56
C THR A 192 -2.09 -8.06 14.06
N ARG A 193 -1.29 -7.32 13.26
CA ARG A 193 -1.32 -7.42 11.81
C ARG A 193 -0.90 -8.81 11.34
N GLU A 194 0.12 -9.36 11.96
CA GLU A 194 0.65 -10.69 11.68
C GLU A 194 -0.43 -11.75 11.89
N TYR A 195 -1.14 -11.71 13.01
CA TYR A 195 -2.24 -12.62 13.29
C TYR A 195 -3.38 -12.49 12.27
N THR A 196 -3.69 -11.28 11.84
CA THR A 196 -4.67 -11.06 10.76
C THR A 196 -4.24 -11.69 9.43
N ILE A 197 -2.96 -11.56 9.07
CA ILE A 197 -2.41 -12.20 7.86
C ILE A 197 -2.48 -13.73 7.97
N ASP A 198 -2.10 -14.28 9.12
CA ASP A 198 -2.12 -15.73 9.34
C ASP A 198 -3.54 -16.29 9.33
N MET A 199 -4.50 -15.55 9.86
CA MET A 199 -5.93 -15.89 9.77
C MET A 199 -6.41 -15.94 8.30
N LEU A 200 -6.07 -14.94 7.48
CA LEU A 200 -6.44 -14.92 6.06
C LEU A 200 -5.77 -16.05 5.27
N LYS A 201 -4.48 -16.30 5.53
CA LYS A 201 -3.74 -17.42 4.94
C LYS A 201 -4.34 -18.76 5.34
N HIS A 202 -4.68 -18.93 6.62
CA HIS A 202 -5.33 -20.16 7.10
C HIS A 202 -6.65 -20.42 6.37
N LEU A 203 -7.55 -19.44 6.32
CA LEU A 203 -8.83 -19.58 5.62
C LEU A 203 -8.66 -19.84 4.11
N SER A 204 -7.68 -19.20 3.47
CA SER A 204 -7.38 -19.44 2.05
C SER A 204 -6.79 -20.85 1.86
N HIS A 205 -5.89 -21.30 2.71
CA HIS A 205 -5.30 -22.62 2.63
C HIS A 205 -6.34 -23.74 2.87
N ARG A 206 -7.25 -23.51 3.79
CA ARG A 206 -8.41 -24.39 4.04
C ARG A 206 -9.42 -24.39 2.89
N GLY A 207 -9.34 -23.43 1.98
CA GLY A 207 -10.30 -23.25 0.90
C GLY A 207 -11.64 -22.64 1.33
N ALA A 208 -11.73 -22.07 2.53
CA ALA A 208 -12.95 -21.42 3.03
C ALA A 208 -13.17 -20.04 2.41
N ILE A 209 -12.10 -19.37 2.02
CA ILE A 209 -12.09 -18.15 1.20
C ILE A 209 -11.13 -18.32 0.03
N GLN A 210 -11.34 -17.59 -1.04
CA GLN A 210 -10.45 -17.55 -2.19
C GLN A 210 -10.36 -16.12 -2.72
N LEU A 211 -9.25 -15.78 -3.39
CA LEU A 211 -9.09 -14.47 -4.02
C LEU A 211 -10.22 -14.21 -5.02
N SER A 212 -10.76 -13.01 -4.99
CA SER A 212 -11.86 -12.64 -5.88
C SER A 212 -11.36 -12.34 -7.28
N GLU A 213 -11.91 -13.02 -8.29
CA GLU A 213 -11.64 -12.74 -9.70
C GLU A 213 -11.98 -11.29 -10.10
N ARG A 214 -12.88 -10.63 -9.36
CA ARG A 214 -13.27 -9.23 -9.61
C ARG A 214 -12.16 -8.23 -9.34
N ALA A 215 -11.16 -8.61 -8.54
CA ALA A 215 -10.03 -7.77 -8.20
C ALA A 215 -8.71 -8.26 -8.84
N HIS A 216 -8.79 -9.10 -9.87
CA HIS A 216 -7.62 -9.73 -10.52
C HIS A 216 -6.56 -8.72 -10.98
N MET A 217 -6.94 -7.49 -11.32
CA MET A 217 -6.02 -6.41 -11.70
C MET A 217 -5.06 -5.96 -10.59
N GLN A 218 -5.34 -6.33 -9.34
CA GLN A 218 -4.49 -6.03 -8.18
C GLN A 218 -3.44 -7.11 -7.92
N TYR A 219 -3.46 -8.19 -8.71
CA TYR A 219 -2.56 -9.33 -8.54
C TYR A 219 -1.50 -9.35 -9.63
N SER A 220 -0.36 -9.97 -9.36
CA SER A 220 0.66 -10.28 -10.36
C SER A 220 0.96 -11.77 -10.39
N LEU A 221 1.33 -12.28 -11.55
CA LEU A 221 1.74 -13.67 -11.74
C LEU A 221 3.24 -13.70 -12.00
N GLU A 222 4.01 -14.29 -11.09
CA GLU A 222 5.45 -14.43 -11.16
C GLU A 222 5.85 -15.88 -10.85
N ASP A 223 6.68 -16.48 -11.67
CA ASP A 223 7.16 -17.86 -11.51
C ASP A 223 6.02 -18.89 -11.26
N ASN A 224 4.92 -18.77 -11.98
CA ASN A 224 3.72 -19.58 -11.76
C ASN A 224 3.13 -19.48 -10.34
N LYS A 225 3.35 -18.35 -9.66
CA LYS A 225 2.79 -18.05 -8.34
C LYS A 225 2.08 -16.72 -8.37
N LEU A 226 0.89 -16.68 -7.81
CA LEU A 226 0.13 -15.44 -7.66
C LEU A 226 0.71 -14.61 -6.51
N ARG A 227 1.12 -13.37 -6.80
CA ARG A 227 1.59 -12.40 -5.82
C ARG A 227 0.48 -11.43 -5.48
N TYR A 228 0.22 -11.26 -4.21
CA TYR A 228 -0.80 -10.35 -3.68
C TYR A 228 -0.51 -9.97 -2.22
N ASP A 229 -1.07 -8.86 -1.76
CA ASP A 229 -1.05 -8.51 -0.33
C ASP A 229 -2.35 -9.02 0.31
N PRO A 230 -2.29 -9.96 1.27
CA PRO A 230 -3.48 -10.52 1.90
C PRO A 230 -4.40 -9.49 2.53
N LEU A 231 -3.87 -8.40 3.10
CA LEU A 231 -4.67 -7.38 3.77
C LEU A 231 -5.38 -6.43 2.81
N HIS A 232 -4.82 -6.25 1.60
CA HIS A 232 -5.35 -5.36 0.57
C HIS A 232 -6.17 -6.10 -0.49
N SER A 233 -6.31 -7.43 -0.36
CA SER A 233 -6.99 -8.26 -1.34
C SER A 233 -8.47 -8.42 -1.03
N TYR A 234 -9.25 -8.60 -2.09
CA TYR A 234 -10.65 -9.00 -2.02
C TYR A 234 -10.77 -10.52 -2.07
N TYR A 235 -11.71 -11.06 -1.30
CA TYR A 235 -11.95 -12.50 -1.26
C TYR A 235 -13.42 -12.83 -1.56
N ASP A 236 -13.65 -14.01 -2.11
CA ASP A 236 -14.96 -14.62 -2.23
C ASP A 236 -15.10 -15.71 -1.16
N LEU A 237 -16.28 -15.80 -0.55
CA LEU A 237 -16.59 -16.88 0.36
C LEU A 237 -16.76 -18.18 -0.44
N ASN A 238 -16.01 -19.22 -0.08
CA ASN A 238 -15.98 -20.52 -0.76
C ASN A 238 -16.52 -21.65 0.11
N VAL A 239 -17.71 -21.41 0.67
CA VAL A 239 -18.44 -22.39 1.50
C VAL A 239 -19.74 -22.77 0.79
N ILE A 240 -20.02 -24.08 0.70
CA ILE A 240 -21.24 -24.59 0.05
C ILE A 240 -22.43 -24.39 0.98
N SER A 241 -23.53 -23.91 0.42
CA SER A 241 -24.80 -23.94 1.11
C SER A 241 -25.57 -25.23 0.77
N ASN A 242 -25.85 -26.03 1.78
CA ASN A 242 -26.83 -27.11 1.69
C ASN A 242 -28.26 -26.57 1.88
N GLU A 243 -28.40 -25.31 2.24
CA GLU A 243 -29.66 -24.63 2.47
C GLU A 243 -30.12 -23.92 1.21
N SER A 244 -31.42 -23.79 1.03
CA SER A 244 -32.07 -23.14 -0.10
C SER A 244 -31.73 -21.65 -0.25
N SER A 245 -30.95 -21.08 0.68
CA SER A 245 -30.60 -19.66 0.68
C SER A 245 -29.16 -19.40 1.16
N LYS A 246 -28.34 -18.73 0.34
CA LYS A 246 -27.03 -18.20 0.70
C LYS A 246 -27.09 -17.31 1.96
N THR A 247 -28.17 -16.56 2.12
CA THR A 247 -28.38 -15.69 3.27
C THR A 247 -28.48 -16.46 4.59
N ALA A 248 -29.16 -17.62 4.60
CA ALA A 248 -29.27 -18.47 5.78
C ALA A 248 -27.91 -19.04 6.16
N MET A 249 -27.14 -19.52 5.18
CA MET A 249 -25.77 -19.98 5.41
C MET A 249 -24.89 -18.87 6.02
N ILE A 250 -24.91 -17.65 5.47
CA ILE A 250 -24.11 -16.54 5.99
C ILE A 250 -24.53 -16.20 7.43
N LYS A 251 -25.83 -16.23 7.74
CA LYS A 251 -26.32 -16.05 9.12
C LYS A 251 -25.75 -17.10 10.06
N SER A 252 -25.72 -18.37 9.66
CA SER A 252 -25.12 -19.42 10.49
C SER A 252 -23.61 -19.23 10.70
N LEU A 253 -22.88 -18.79 9.69
CA LEU A 253 -21.46 -18.47 9.81
C LEU A 253 -21.18 -17.25 10.69
N LEU A 254 -22.07 -16.24 10.72
CA LEU A 254 -21.95 -15.06 11.58
C LEU A 254 -22.25 -15.35 13.04
N HIS A 255 -22.96 -16.44 13.34
CA HIS A 255 -23.30 -16.90 14.68
C HIS A 255 -22.76 -18.31 14.89
N PRO A 256 -21.44 -18.47 15.09
CA PRO A 256 -20.83 -19.78 15.23
C PRO A 256 -21.42 -20.54 16.42
N ILE A 257 -21.53 -21.87 16.24
CA ILE A 257 -22.02 -22.76 17.27
C ILE A 257 -21.10 -22.64 18.51
N PRO A 258 -21.67 -22.61 19.74
CA PRO A 258 -20.88 -22.63 20.98
C PRO A 258 -19.96 -23.83 21.05
N LEU A 259 -18.94 -23.74 21.90
CA LEU A 259 -17.94 -24.76 22.12
C LEU A 259 -18.60 -26.05 22.61
N GLU A 260 -18.25 -27.18 22.02
CA GLU A 260 -18.64 -28.49 22.45
C GLU A 260 -17.51 -29.19 23.25
N VAL A 261 -17.85 -30.21 24.06
CA VAL A 261 -16.89 -30.88 24.96
C VAL A 261 -15.67 -31.41 24.22
N TYR A 262 -15.84 -31.98 23.04
CA TYR A 262 -14.74 -32.52 22.23
C TYR A 262 -13.84 -31.44 21.60
N GLU A 263 -14.24 -30.15 21.65
CA GLU A 263 -13.48 -29.02 21.13
C GLU A 263 -12.75 -28.22 22.24
N VAL A 264 -12.82 -28.66 23.51
CA VAL A 264 -12.23 -27.92 24.65
C VAL A 264 -10.75 -27.63 24.45
N GLU A 265 -9.99 -28.58 23.93
CA GLU A 265 -8.56 -28.40 23.66
C GLU A 265 -8.30 -27.35 22.61
N ASP A 266 -9.08 -27.31 21.54
CA ASP A 266 -8.97 -26.29 20.48
C ASP A 266 -9.41 -24.91 20.99
N GLY A 267 -10.47 -24.87 21.79
CA GLY A 267 -10.94 -23.65 22.45
C GLY A 267 -9.87 -23.06 23.39
N TYR A 268 -9.23 -23.91 24.18
CA TYR A 268 -8.13 -23.53 25.07
C TYR A 268 -6.93 -22.97 24.30
N LYS A 269 -6.51 -23.64 23.21
CA LYS A 269 -5.42 -23.17 22.36
C LYS A 269 -5.73 -21.82 21.70
N LEU A 270 -6.95 -21.64 21.20
CA LEU A 270 -7.39 -20.37 20.62
C LEU A 270 -7.45 -19.25 21.65
N TRP A 271 -7.84 -19.55 22.90
CA TRP A 271 -7.80 -18.59 24.00
C TRP A 271 -6.38 -18.10 24.26
N LEU A 272 -5.41 -19.03 24.44
CA LEU A 272 -4.00 -18.69 24.66
C LEU A 272 -3.40 -17.92 23.49
N GLU A 273 -3.71 -18.31 22.27
CA GLU A 273 -3.23 -17.65 21.05
C GLU A 273 -3.71 -16.19 20.96
N ILE A 274 -4.99 -15.93 21.20
CA ILE A 274 -5.54 -14.58 21.23
C ILE A 274 -4.95 -13.77 22.39
N ALA A 275 -4.84 -14.38 23.58
CA ALA A 275 -4.24 -13.74 24.76
C ALA A 275 -2.78 -13.32 24.51
N LEU A 276 -2.01 -14.17 23.82
CA LEU A 276 -0.64 -13.87 23.41
C LEU A 276 -0.59 -12.64 22.51
N HIS A 277 -1.35 -12.64 21.43
CA HIS A 277 -1.34 -11.53 20.47
C HIS A 277 -1.89 -10.22 21.06
N GLU A 278 -2.89 -10.31 21.97
CA GLU A 278 -3.37 -9.14 22.73
C GLU A 278 -2.26 -8.59 23.65
N SER A 279 -1.49 -9.46 24.31
CA SER A 279 -0.39 -9.06 25.18
C SER A 279 0.78 -8.44 24.41
N MET A 280 1.13 -9.00 23.26
CA MET A 280 2.13 -8.46 22.34
C MET A 280 1.74 -7.07 21.82
N GLN A 281 0.49 -6.92 21.36
CA GLN A 281 -0.03 -5.63 20.91
C GLN A 281 -0.06 -4.59 22.04
N TYR A 282 -0.46 -5.01 23.23
CA TYR A 282 -0.48 -4.13 24.40
C TYR A 282 0.92 -3.65 24.78
N LEU A 283 1.91 -4.56 24.80
CA LEU A 283 3.31 -4.21 25.07
C LEU A 283 3.83 -3.18 24.06
N LYS A 284 3.58 -3.39 22.77
CA LYS A 284 3.93 -2.44 21.72
C LYS A 284 3.33 -1.06 21.98
N LEU A 285 2.03 -1.00 22.21
CA LEU A 285 1.32 0.26 22.49
C LEU A 285 1.86 0.98 23.75
N LEU A 286 2.19 0.24 24.80
CA LEU A 286 2.80 0.82 26.01
C LEU A 286 4.15 1.47 25.71
N LEU A 287 5.02 0.78 24.98
CA LEU A 287 6.34 1.29 24.63
C LEU A 287 6.24 2.52 23.72
N GLU A 288 5.32 2.55 22.78
CA GLU A 288 5.02 3.73 21.96
C GLU A 288 4.55 4.91 22.82
N GLN A 289 3.63 4.69 23.77
CA GLN A 289 3.15 5.70 24.70
C GLN A 289 4.26 6.24 25.62
N CYS A 290 5.20 5.40 25.99
CA CYS A 290 6.38 5.75 26.77
C CYS A 290 7.49 6.45 25.94
N GLY A 291 7.27 6.72 24.66
CA GLY A 291 8.27 7.32 23.77
C GLY A 291 9.44 6.39 23.44
N LEU A 292 9.26 5.07 23.58
CA LEU A 292 10.23 4.02 23.31
C LEU A 292 9.96 3.38 21.93
N ILE A 293 9.72 4.19 20.88
CA ILE A 293 9.24 3.75 19.56
C ILE A 293 10.15 2.70 18.92
N ARG A 294 11.47 2.89 18.97
CA ARG A 294 12.42 1.92 18.41
C ARG A 294 12.28 0.55 19.11
N LEU A 295 12.22 0.56 20.44
CA LEU A 295 12.03 -0.65 21.22
C LEU A 295 10.69 -1.32 20.93
N ALA A 296 9.63 -0.54 20.71
CA ALA A 296 8.30 -1.04 20.33
C ALA A 296 8.30 -1.80 18.99
N LEU A 297 9.19 -1.43 18.06
CA LEU A 297 9.36 -2.14 16.79
C LEU A 297 10.22 -3.41 16.95
N GLU A 298 11.27 -3.34 17.78
CA GLU A 298 12.21 -4.45 17.99
C GLU A 298 11.63 -5.57 18.88
N ILE A 299 10.70 -5.24 19.78
CA ILE A 299 10.15 -6.19 20.77
C ILE A 299 9.19 -7.22 20.17
N ILE A 300 8.60 -6.93 19.02
CA ILE A 300 7.69 -7.85 18.35
C ILE A 300 8.49 -8.88 17.57
N ASN A 301 8.91 -9.93 18.26
CA ASN A 301 9.73 -11.01 17.72
C ASN A 301 9.36 -12.35 18.36
N GLU A 302 9.86 -13.45 17.80
CA GLU A 302 9.60 -14.82 18.23
C GLU A 302 10.02 -15.05 19.70
N LYS A 303 11.17 -14.55 20.13
CA LYS A 303 11.65 -14.68 21.50
C LYS A 303 10.68 -14.10 22.52
N THR A 304 10.16 -12.91 22.23
CA THR A 304 9.15 -12.25 23.09
C THR A 304 7.85 -13.01 23.11
N SER A 305 7.43 -13.57 21.96
CA SER A 305 6.22 -14.38 21.86
C SER A 305 6.33 -15.65 22.70
N ILE A 306 7.45 -16.35 22.62
CA ILE A 306 7.73 -17.56 23.42
C ILE A 306 7.68 -17.23 24.92
N GLU A 307 8.37 -16.15 25.33
CA GLU A 307 8.42 -15.75 26.73
C GLU A 307 7.04 -15.39 27.29
N ILE A 308 6.26 -14.56 26.55
CA ILE A 308 4.91 -14.20 26.96
C ILE A 308 3.98 -15.41 26.99
N SER A 309 4.08 -16.32 26.02
CA SER A 309 3.23 -17.53 25.99
C SER A 309 3.44 -18.41 27.21
N THR A 310 4.68 -18.54 27.67
CA THR A 310 5.02 -19.30 28.90
C THR A 310 4.25 -18.77 30.12
N TYR A 311 4.17 -17.45 30.25
CA TYR A 311 3.51 -16.85 31.43
C TYR A 311 1.98 -16.77 31.32
N LEU A 312 1.39 -16.94 30.14
CA LEU A 312 -0.06 -17.06 29.96
C LEU A 312 -0.61 -18.39 30.58
N GLU A 313 0.24 -19.37 30.82
CA GLU A 313 -0.12 -20.56 31.57
C GLU A 313 -0.27 -20.27 33.08
N HIS A 314 0.30 -19.18 33.59
CA HIS A 314 0.28 -18.82 35.02
C HIS A 314 -0.61 -17.63 35.32
N PHE A 315 -0.70 -16.67 34.40
CA PHE A 315 -1.43 -15.40 34.58
C PHE A 315 -2.55 -15.25 33.55
N SER A 316 -3.62 -14.55 33.93
CA SER A 316 -4.61 -14.08 32.95
C SER A 316 -4.03 -13.00 32.08
N THR A 317 -4.68 -12.73 30.92
CA THR A 317 -4.30 -11.60 30.03
C THR A 317 -4.31 -10.28 30.80
N SER A 318 -5.29 -10.06 31.66
CA SER A 318 -5.43 -8.86 32.50
C SER A 318 -4.28 -8.71 33.49
N GLN A 319 -3.86 -9.77 34.17
CA GLN A 319 -2.71 -9.76 35.07
C GLN A 319 -1.41 -9.51 34.32
N LEU A 320 -1.23 -10.15 33.17
CA LEU A 320 -0.07 -9.94 32.32
C LEU A 320 0.01 -8.49 31.83
N PHE A 321 -1.11 -7.88 31.48
CA PHE A 321 -1.15 -6.44 31.17
C PHE A 321 -0.62 -5.57 32.30
N LYS A 322 -0.95 -5.89 33.56
CA LYS A 322 -0.44 -5.17 34.73
C LYS A 322 1.07 -5.31 34.86
N ILE A 323 1.60 -6.50 34.63
CA ILE A 323 3.04 -6.77 34.64
C ILE A 323 3.74 -5.99 33.54
N LEU A 324 3.27 -6.09 32.30
CA LEU A 324 3.83 -5.41 31.13
C LEU A 324 3.80 -3.89 31.30
N TRP A 325 2.71 -3.33 31.88
CA TRP A 325 2.61 -1.91 32.19
C TRP A 325 3.71 -1.47 33.16
N SER A 326 3.92 -2.21 34.24
CA SER A 326 4.95 -1.92 35.23
C SER A 326 6.35 -1.91 34.62
N ILE A 327 6.65 -2.90 33.77
CA ILE A 327 7.95 -3.07 33.13
C ILE A 327 8.20 -1.94 32.10
N ALA A 328 7.20 -1.59 31.29
CA ALA A 328 7.31 -0.51 30.31
C ALA A 328 7.56 0.85 30.99
N ASN A 329 6.85 1.15 32.07
CA ASN A 329 7.07 2.38 32.83
C ASN A 329 8.45 2.40 33.50
N ASN A 330 8.94 1.28 34.03
CA ASN A 330 10.30 1.18 34.58
C ASN A 330 11.35 1.42 33.49
N ALA A 331 11.14 0.89 32.29
CA ALA A 331 12.01 1.11 31.15
C ALA A 331 12.06 2.59 30.73
N ALA A 332 10.89 3.24 30.71
CA ALA A 332 10.79 4.67 30.43
C ALA A 332 11.50 5.54 31.49
N ALA A 333 11.29 5.24 32.77
CA ALA A 333 11.95 5.93 33.88
C ALA A 333 13.48 5.78 33.83
N GLN A 334 14.00 4.60 33.50
CA GLN A 334 15.44 4.38 33.33
C GLN A 334 15.99 5.20 32.15
N LYS A 335 15.29 5.23 31.02
CA LYS A 335 15.70 6.07 29.88
C LYS A 335 15.77 7.55 30.27
N GLN A 336 14.74 8.03 30.97
CA GLN A 336 14.68 9.44 31.41
C GLN A 336 15.80 9.78 32.40
N LYS A 337 16.06 8.91 33.37
CA LYS A 337 17.05 9.16 34.44
C LYS A 337 18.49 9.06 33.98
N TYR A 338 18.79 8.08 33.12
CA TYR A 338 20.18 7.72 32.76
C TYR A 338 20.52 8.00 31.30
N ASN A 339 19.58 8.53 30.53
CA ASN A 339 19.69 8.72 29.07
C ASN A 339 20.20 7.45 28.33
N LYS A 340 19.91 6.26 28.90
CA LYS A 340 20.38 4.98 28.40
C LYS A 340 19.19 4.22 27.78
N SER A 341 19.32 3.88 26.51
CA SER A 341 18.36 3.02 25.82
C SER A 341 18.43 1.58 26.34
N ILE A 342 17.27 0.97 26.57
CA ILE A 342 17.16 -0.45 26.93
C ILE A 342 16.98 -1.24 25.63
N SER A 343 17.66 -2.41 25.51
CA SER A 343 17.48 -3.33 24.39
C SER A 343 16.22 -4.18 24.56
N ALA A 344 15.71 -4.74 23.45
CA ALA A 344 14.62 -5.68 23.47
C ALA A 344 14.92 -6.90 24.36
N ASP A 345 16.11 -7.48 24.26
CA ASP A 345 16.54 -8.60 25.11
C ASP A 345 16.51 -8.25 26.60
N THR A 346 16.95 -7.06 26.95
CA THR A 346 16.90 -6.60 28.36
C THR A 346 15.45 -6.50 28.84
N LEU A 347 14.54 -6.00 27.99
CA LEU A 347 13.13 -5.89 28.34
C LEU A 347 12.49 -7.26 28.53
N VAL A 348 12.74 -8.21 27.60
CA VAL A 348 12.26 -9.60 27.69
C VAL A 348 12.77 -10.27 28.97
N ASN A 349 14.06 -10.13 29.27
CA ASN A 349 14.66 -10.64 30.51
C ASN A 349 14.01 -10.00 31.77
N ASN A 350 13.61 -8.75 31.71
CA ASN A 350 12.91 -8.10 32.82
C ASN A 350 11.49 -8.63 32.98
N ILE A 351 10.79 -8.99 31.87
CA ILE A 351 9.49 -9.66 31.91
C ILE A 351 9.67 -11.01 32.59
N ALA A 352 10.62 -11.81 32.14
CA ALA A 352 10.94 -13.12 32.71
C ALA A 352 11.23 -13.04 34.24
N LYS A 353 12.12 -12.16 34.62
CA LYS A 353 12.49 -11.96 36.03
C LYS A 353 11.31 -11.56 36.90
N TYR A 354 10.44 -10.66 36.40
CA TYR A 354 9.28 -10.24 37.16
C TYR A 354 8.29 -11.40 37.33
N CYS A 355 7.95 -12.09 36.24
CA CYS A 355 7.00 -13.17 36.23
C CYS A 355 7.47 -14.35 37.11
N ASN A 356 8.74 -14.74 36.98
CA ASN A 356 9.30 -15.83 37.80
C ASN A 356 9.24 -15.51 39.31
N ARG A 357 9.64 -14.29 39.70
CA ARG A 357 9.54 -13.84 41.08
C ARG A 357 8.09 -13.81 41.57
N ALA A 358 7.15 -13.41 40.75
CA ALA A 358 5.74 -13.39 41.10
C ALA A 358 5.20 -14.78 41.32
N ILE A 359 5.62 -15.78 40.52
CA ILE A 359 5.26 -17.19 40.67
C ILE A 359 5.90 -17.77 41.93
N GLU A 360 7.23 -17.62 42.07
CA GLU A 360 8.00 -18.17 43.21
C GLU A 360 7.49 -17.65 44.56
N ASN A 361 7.10 -16.38 44.64
CA ASN A 361 6.64 -15.78 45.89
C ASN A 361 5.10 -15.71 46.00
N ASN A 362 4.36 -16.35 45.12
CA ASN A 362 2.90 -16.35 45.07
C ASN A 362 2.28 -14.95 45.17
N TRP A 363 2.80 -14.00 44.39
CA TRP A 363 2.29 -12.64 44.42
C TRP A 363 0.86 -12.54 43.89
N GLU A 364 0.02 -11.82 44.60
CA GLU A 364 -1.30 -11.46 44.10
C GLU A 364 -1.19 -10.37 43.07
N ILE A 365 -1.25 -10.71 41.79
CA ILE A 365 -1.27 -9.74 40.71
C ILE A 365 -2.71 -9.30 40.45
N GLY A 366 -2.98 -8.02 40.71
CA GLY A 366 -4.30 -7.44 40.47
C GLY A 366 -4.62 -7.39 38.97
N ASN A 367 -5.90 -7.43 38.68
CA ASN A 367 -6.40 -7.28 37.30
C ASN A 367 -6.18 -5.85 36.78
N TYR A 368 -5.95 -5.74 35.45
CA TYR A 368 -5.81 -4.49 34.73
C TYR A 368 -6.93 -4.35 33.70
N SER A 369 -7.45 -3.15 33.51
CA SER A 369 -8.55 -2.93 32.58
C SER A 369 -8.04 -2.61 31.18
N ARG A 370 -8.79 -3.00 30.15
CA ARG A 370 -8.56 -2.53 28.79
C ARG A 370 -8.72 -1.01 28.72
N THR A 371 -7.86 -0.34 27.95
CA THR A 371 -7.95 1.10 27.71
C THR A 371 -8.71 1.37 26.41
N TYR A 372 -9.08 2.64 26.19
CA TYR A 372 -9.72 3.06 24.92
C TYR A 372 -8.83 2.82 23.68
N ARG A 373 -7.52 2.74 23.85
CA ARG A 373 -6.54 2.46 22.79
C ARG A 373 -6.31 0.96 22.54
N ASN A 374 -6.65 0.13 23.51
CA ASN A 374 -6.54 -1.32 23.43
C ASN A 374 -7.90 -1.97 23.70
N LYS A 375 -8.84 -1.72 22.79
CA LYS A 375 -10.18 -2.31 22.83
C LYS A 375 -10.13 -3.80 22.48
N GLN A 376 -11.13 -4.53 22.93
CA GLN A 376 -11.33 -5.91 22.50
C GLN A 376 -11.50 -5.98 20.98
N THR A 377 -10.79 -6.89 20.33
CA THR A 377 -10.88 -7.12 18.90
C THR A 377 -12.12 -7.91 18.52
N ILE A 378 -12.47 -7.92 17.25
CA ILE A 378 -13.64 -8.68 16.77
C ILE A 378 -13.47 -10.17 17.03
N ILE A 379 -12.29 -10.73 16.71
CA ILE A 379 -12.03 -12.16 16.93
C ILE A 379 -12.12 -12.54 18.42
N SER A 380 -11.57 -11.69 19.30
CA SER A 380 -11.63 -11.88 20.74
C SER A 380 -13.08 -11.85 21.25
N SER A 381 -13.89 -10.90 20.77
CA SER A 381 -15.31 -10.84 21.14
C SER A 381 -16.08 -12.07 20.66
N ILE A 382 -15.87 -12.54 19.43
CA ILE A 382 -16.56 -13.74 18.94
C ILE A 382 -16.13 -14.97 19.70
N LEU A 383 -14.83 -15.15 19.97
CA LEU A 383 -14.37 -16.28 20.76
C LEU A 383 -15.01 -16.29 22.15
N PHE A 384 -14.88 -15.20 22.90
CA PHE A 384 -15.29 -15.19 24.31
C PHE A 384 -16.81 -15.05 24.50
N ASP A 385 -17.49 -14.25 23.68
CA ASP A 385 -18.92 -13.99 23.87
C ASP A 385 -19.82 -15.01 23.18
N GLN A 386 -19.39 -15.56 22.02
CA GLN A 386 -20.25 -16.43 21.21
C GLN A 386 -19.84 -17.90 21.27
N ILE A 387 -18.55 -18.21 21.15
CA ILE A 387 -18.05 -19.60 21.13
C ILE A 387 -17.86 -20.13 22.53
N LEU A 388 -17.00 -19.53 23.34
CA LEU A 388 -16.68 -19.99 24.68
C LEU A 388 -17.77 -19.64 25.72
N LYS A 389 -18.60 -18.63 25.41
CA LYS A 389 -19.68 -18.15 26.31
C LYS A 389 -19.18 -17.70 27.68
N ILE A 390 -17.96 -17.19 27.77
CA ILE A 390 -17.33 -16.74 29.03
C ILE A 390 -17.25 -15.22 29.14
N GLY A 391 -17.54 -14.48 28.05
CA GLY A 391 -17.56 -13.03 28.02
C GLY A 391 -16.26 -12.39 28.51
N GLY A 392 -16.38 -11.38 29.39
CA GLY A 392 -15.23 -10.68 29.99
C GLY A 392 -14.27 -11.59 30.76
N ASN A 393 -14.72 -12.78 31.20
CA ASN A 393 -13.85 -13.74 31.87
C ASN A 393 -12.70 -14.21 30.96
N GLY A 394 -12.86 -14.21 29.66
CA GLY A 394 -11.77 -14.49 28.71
C GLY A 394 -10.55 -13.57 28.84
N PHE A 395 -10.71 -12.41 29.46
CA PHE A 395 -9.64 -11.47 29.73
C PHE A 395 -9.13 -11.51 31.16
N ILE A 396 -10.03 -11.66 32.15
CA ILE A 396 -9.69 -11.56 33.58
C ILE A 396 -9.39 -12.93 34.25
N GLN A 397 -9.80 -14.01 33.64
CA GLN A 397 -9.48 -15.37 34.13
C GLN A 397 -8.27 -15.94 33.39
N LYS A 398 -7.53 -16.77 34.10
CA LYS A 398 -6.47 -17.57 33.50
C LYS A 398 -7.11 -18.64 32.59
N ALA A 399 -6.56 -18.82 31.40
CA ALA A 399 -7.02 -19.86 30.49
C ALA A 399 -6.87 -21.24 31.15
N SER A 400 -7.94 -22.04 31.11
CA SER A 400 -7.98 -23.36 31.73
C SER A 400 -8.98 -24.25 31.00
N ARG A 401 -8.61 -25.50 30.78
CA ARG A 401 -9.49 -26.54 30.23
C ARG A 401 -10.64 -26.82 31.17
N ASP A 402 -10.34 -27.03 32.46
CA ASP A 402 -11.33 -27.29 33.49
C ASP A 402 -12.37 -26.17 33.60
N TYR A 403 -11.93 -24.94 33.42
CA TYR A 403 -12.84 -23.78 33.39
C TYR A 403 -13.81 -23.83 32.20
N LEU A 404 -13.32 -24.23 31.03
CA LEU A 404 -14.14 -24.35 29.81
C LEU A 404 -15.13 -25.52 29.97
N GLU A 405 -14.70 -26.69 30.46
CA GLU A 405 -15.55 -27.84 30.70
C GLU A 405 -16.70 -27.51 31.64
N LYS A 406 -16.39 -26.94 32.81
CA LYS A 406 -17.41 -26.48 33.77
C LYS A 406 -18.38 -25.46 33.19
N ASN A 407 -17.89 -24.57 32.33
CA ASN A 407 -18.74 -23.58 31.69
C ASN A 407 -19.73 -24.22 30.67
N ILE A 408 -19.28 -25.22 29.92
CA ILE A 408 -20.13 -25.98 28.98
C ILE A 408 -21.25 -26.71 29.78
N GLU A 409 -20.91 -27.39 30.90
CA GLU A 409 -21.88 -28.08 31.75
C GLU A 409 -22.94 -27.11 32.28
N ASN A 410 -22.53 -25.91 32.75
CA ASN A 410 -23.43 -24.89 33.27
C ASN A 410 -24.38 -24.37 32.22
N VAL A 411 -23.88 -24.09 30.99
CA VAL A 411 -24.69 -23.61 29.85
C VAL A 411 -25.69 -24.69 29.43
N GLY A 412 -25.28 -25.97 29.37
CA GLY A 412 -26.14 -27.10 29.06
C GLY A 412 -27.28 -27.29 30.10
N ALA A 413 -26.97 -27.19 31.40
CA ALA A 413 -27.95 -27.24 32.46
C ALA A 413 -28.96 -26.07 32.44
N ALA A 414 -28.54 -24.88 32.04
CA ALA A 414 -29.40 -23.71 31.90
C ALA A 414 -30.39 -23.82 30.72
N CYS A 415 -29.99 -24.48 29.63
CA CYS A 415 -30.86 -24.72 28.46
C CYS A 415 -31.92 -25.80 28.71
N GLN A 416 -31.68 -26.75 29.61
CA GLN A 416 -32.65 -27.82 29.98
C GLN A 416 -33.75 -27.34 30.95
N LYS A 417 -33.56 -26.17 31.58
CA LYS A 417 -34.51 -25.56 32.52
C LYS A 417 -35.48 -24.54 31.90
N LYS A 418 -35.37 -24.28 30.60
CA LYS A 418 -36.28 -23.45 29.82
C LYS A 418 -37.12 -24.31 28.88
#